data_193484d273648bfa0fad4813feca9154
#
_entry.id   193484d273648bfa0fad4813feca9154
#
_cell.length_a   1.000
_cell.length_b   1.000
_cell.length_c   1.000
_cell.angle_alpha   90.00
_cell.angle_beta   90.00
_cell.angle_gamma   90.00
#
_symmetry.space_group_name_H-M   'P 1'
#
loop_
_entity.id
_entity.type
_entity.pdbx_description
1 polymer ?
#
loop_
_entity_poly.entity_id
_entity_poly.type
_entity_poly.pdbx_seq_one_letter_code
_entity_poly.pdbx_strand_id
1 'polypeptide(L)'
;RSFPIWPPQLVDRMIECVSAAAGIAGPQPAPTLLSWGEFVIHTLTVGEDWAQHDSLRAHSDRARRILDFVESVGADAEPSWFPTSGLVHFDLHTDNVLALDDGTLTGIIDWEGACAGDHRYDLVAYAFDLDGHGQQIWDRVEPLVEPHMLRAYVAHMALRRTDWAIRHHPEDVPRQLDRAERLLDRYGA
;
A
#
# COMPACT_ATOMS: atom_id res chain seq x y z
N ARG A 1 19.05 -5.13 6.05
CA ARG A 1 19.45 -4.08 7.03
C ARG A 1 18.49 -2.92 6.87
N SER A 2 17.93 -2.39 7.97
CA SER A 2 17.17 -1.15 7.91
C SER A 2 18.13 0.02 7.73
N PHE A 3 17.93 0.81 6.68
CA PHE A 3 18.65 2.06 6.50
C PHE A 3 18.02 3.14 7.40
N PRO A 4 18.80 3.88 8.20
CA PRO A 4 18.25 4.97 9.00
C PRO A 4 17.73 6.12 8.12
N ILE A 5 18.23 6.25 6.89
CA ILE A 5 17.74 7.15 5.84
C ILE A 5 17.88 6.37 4.52
N TRP A 6 16.79 6.25 3.78
CA TRP A 6 16.81 5.59 2.47
C TRP A 6 17.49 6.50 1.45
N PRO A 7 18.57 6.03 0.79
CA PRO A 7 19.28 6.84 -0.19
C PRO A 7 18.35 7.17 -1.37
N PRO A 8 18.32 8.42 -1.86
CA PRO A 8 17.49 8.81 -2.98
C PRO A 8 17.63 7.91 -4.22
N GLN A 9 18.84 7.46 -4.53
CA GLN A 9 19.12 6.56 -5.65
C GLN A 9 18.46 5.18 -5.47
N LEU A 10 18.32 4.69 -4.24
CA LEU A 10 17.60 3.43 -3.98
C LEU A 10 16.10 3.59 -4.22
N VAL A 11 15.54 4.72 -3.82
CA VAL A 11 14.13 5.05 -4.10
C VAL A 11 13.88 5.12 -5.61
N ASP A 12 14.77 5.78 -6.37
CA ASP A 12 14.67 5.86 -7.83
C ASP A 12 14.72 4.47 -8.48
N ARG A 13 15.64 3.62 -8.02
CA ARG A 13 15.75 2.23 -8.51
C ARG A 13 14.52 1.39 -8.17
N MET A 14 13.93 1.60 -7.01
CA MET A 14 12.67 0.92 -6.66
C MET A 14 11.53 1.35 -7.58
N ILE A 15 11.39 2.65 -7.85
CA ILE A 15 10.40 3.16 -8.80
C ILE A 15 10.62 2.56 -10.20
N GLU A 16 11.86 2.50 -10.68
CA GLU A 16 12.21 1.87 -11.97
C GLU A 16 11.83 0.37 -11.98
N CYS A 17 12.18 -0.37 -10.93
CA CYS A 17 11.85 -1.81 -10.81
C CYS A 17 10.35 -2.06 -10.82
N VAL A 18 9.59 -1.33 -10.02
CA VAL A 18 8.13 -1.45 -9.96
C VAL A 18 7.51 -1.06 -11.31
N SER A 19 7.99 0.02 -11.93
CA SER A 19 7.49 0.46 -13.25
C SER A 19 7.78 -0.57 -14.34
N ALA A 20 8.85 -1.34 -14.24
CA ALA A 20 9.15 -2.43 -15.16
C ALA A 20 8.16 -3.61 -15.05
N ALA A 21 7.39 -3.70 -13.97
CA ALA A 21 6.33 -4.69 -13.81
C ALA A 21 5.06 -4.37 -14.64
N ALA A 22 4.99 -3.17 -15.23
CA ALA A 22 3.93 -2.82 -16.18
C ALA A 22 3.93 -3.78 -17.38
N GLY A 23 2.77 -4.37 -17.67
CA GLY A 23 2.61 -5.32 -18.78
C GLY A 23 3.15 -6.74 -18.52
N ILE A 24 3.70 -7.03 -17.33
CA ILE A 24 4.02 -8.39 -16.92
C ILE A 24 2.75 -9.08 -16.46
N ALA A 25 2.43 -10.24 -17.05
CA ALA A 25 1.30 -11.03 -16.62
C ALA A 25 1.57 -11.67 -15.25
N GLY A 26 0.65 -11.45 -14.32
CA GLY A 26 0.65 -12.11 -13.00
C GLY A 26 -0.48 -13.13 -12.86
N PRO A 27 -0.44 -13.97 -11.81
CA PRO A 27 -1.57 -14.81 -11.45
C PRO A 27 -2.77 -13.94 -11.04
N GLN A 28 -3.98 -14.47 -11.18
CA GLN A 28 -5.16 -13.75 -10.65
C GLN A 28 -5.04 -13.56 -9.13
N PRO A 29 -5.55 -12.46 -8.56
CA PRO A 29 -5.57 -12.27 -7.12
C PRO A 29 -6.27 -13.46 -6.45
N ALA A 30 -5.58 -14.16 -5.56
CA ALA A 30 -6.16 -15.28 -4.82
C ALA A 30 -6.84 -14.75 -3.54
N PRO A 31 -7.96 -15.34 -3.13
CA PRO A 31 -8.71 -16.48 -3.72
C PRO A 31 -9.90 -16.05 -4.58
N THR A 32 -10.01 -14.79 -4.97
CA THR A 32 -11.21 -14.25 -5.61
C THR A 32 -11.10 -14.29 -7.14
N LEU A 33 -12.22 -14.57 -7.82
CA LEU A 33 -12.38 -14.41 -9.27
C LEU A 33 -12.60 -12.93 -9.68
N LEU A 34 -12.30 -12.01 -8.79
CA LEU A 34 -12.50 -10.58 -8.99
C LEU A 34 -11.38 -9.99 -9.84
N SER A 35 -11.68 -8.99 -10.63
CA SER A 35 -10.68 -8.12 -11.23
C SER A 35 -9.91 -7.37 -10.15
N TRP A 36 -8.73 -6.82 -10.48
CA TRP A 36 -7.95 -6.02 -9.53
C TRP A 36 -8.76 -4.88 -8.90
N GLY A 37 -9.53 -4.14 -9.70
CA GLY A 37 -10.37 -3.06 -9.19
C GLY A 37 -11.47 -3.52 -8.25
N GLU A 38 -12.18 -4.61 -8.61
CA GLU A 38 -13.19 -5.21 -7.73
C GLU A 38 -12.57 -5.72 -6.43
N PHE A 39 -11.38 -6.31 -6.50
CA PHE A 39 -10.65 -6.77 -5.31
C PHE A 39 -10.27 -5.59 -4.38
N VAL A 40 -9.72 -4.51 -4.91
CA VAL A 40 -9.40 -3.30 -4.12
C VAL A 40 -10.66 -2.74 -3.46
N ILE A 41 -11.75 -2.58 -4.21
CA ILE A 41 -13.02 -2.05 -3.68
C ILE A 41 -13.62 -2.99 -2.63
N HIS A 42 -13.59 -4.31 -2.87
CA HIS A 42 -14.08 -5.28 -1.89
C HIS A 42 -13.33 -5.16 -0.57
N THR A 43 -12.00 -5.07 -0.61
CA THR A 43 -11.19 -4.87 0.58
C THR A 43 -11.56 -3.58 1.32
N LEU A 44 -11.80 -2.48 0.58
CA LEU A 44 -12.15 -1.18 1.19
C LEU A 44 -13.57 -1.14 1.77
N THR A 45 -14.51 -1.96 1.27
CA THR A 45 -15.94 -1.90 1.66
C THR A 45 -16.37 -3.03 2.59
N VAL A 46 -15.74 -4.20 2.48
CA VAL A 46 -16.11 -5.41 3.23
C VAL A 46 -14.97 -5.89 4.10
N GLY A 47 -13.73 -5.78 3.63
CA GLY A 47 -12.53 -6.32 4.26
C GLY A 47 -12.17 -7.72 3.77
N GLU A 48 -11.05 -8.21 4.26
CA GLU A 48 -10.49 -9.54 3.99
C GLU A 48 -9.88 -10.10 5.28
N ASP A 49 -9.59 -11.40 5.32
CA ASP A 49 -8.99 -12.04 6.51
C ASP A 49 -7.66 -11.41 6.95
N TRP A 50 -6.93 -10.82 6.00
CA TRP A 50 -5.66 -10.11 6.21
C TRP A 50 -5.82 -8.58 6.28
N ALA A 51 -7.05 -8.04 6.19
CA ALA A 51 -7.38 -6.62 6.27
C ALA A 51 -8.81 -6.45 6.83
N GLN A 52 -8.96 -6.66 8.14
CA GLN A 52 -10.26 -6.75 8.80
C GLN A 52 -10.77 -5.38 9.26
N HIS A 53 -12.00 -5.04 8.90
CA HIS A 53 -12.70 -3.84 9.36
C HIS A 53 -13.02 -3.92 10.86
N ASP A 54 -13.39 -5.08 11.35
CA ASP A 54 -13.84 -5.27 12.74
C ASP A 54 -12.75 -4.99 13.76
N SER A 55 -11.48 -5.25 13.44
CA SER A 55 -10.35 -4.92 14.31
C SER A 55 -10.23 -3.41 14.53
N LEU A 56 -10.34 -2.61 13.47
CA LEU A 56 -10.31 -1.15 13.55
C LEU A 56 -11.55 -0.62 14.28
N ARG A 57 -12.73 -1.17 13.96
CA ARG A 57 -14.01 -0.77 14.55
C ARG A 57 -14.03 -0.97 16.07
N ALA A 58 -13.42 -2.04 16.55
CA ALA A 58 -13.38 -2.40 17.97
C ALA A 58 -12.25 -1.70 18.74
N HIS A 59 -11.18 -1.25 18.07
CA HIS A 59 -9.96 -0.84 18.75
C HIS A 59 -10.08 0.53 19.44
N SER A 60 -10.36 1.60 18.69
CA SER A 60 -10.38 2.98 19.22
C SER A 60 -11.11 3.95 18.31
N ASP A 61 -11.43 5.16 18.82
CA ASP A 61 -12.04 6.21 18.00
C ASP A 61 -11.11 6.66 16.84
N ARG A 62 -9.80 6.64 17.06
CA ARG A 62 -8.83 6.93 16.00
C ARG A 62 -8.90 5.89 14.88
N ALA A 63 -8.89 4.60 15.24
CA ALA A 63 -9.00 3.52 14.26
C ALA A 63 -10.35 3.55 13.53
N ARG A 64 -11.45 3.89 14.22
CA ARG A 64 -12.77 4.07 13.57
C ARG A 64 -12.76 5.18 12.53
N ARG A 65 -12.14 6.34 12.81
CA ARG A 65 -12.03 7.43 11.80
C ARG A 65 -11.25 7.00 10.56
N ILE A 66 -10.20 6.19 10.74
CA ILE A 66 -9.48 5.61 9.62
C ILE A 66 -10.40 4.68 8.82
N LEU A 67 -11.17 3.83 9.49
CA LEU A 67 -12.12 2.94 8.84
C LEU A 67 -13.23 3.71 8.11
N ASP A 68 -13.80 4.75 8.72
CA ASP A 68 -14.82 5.60 8.08
C ASP A 68 -14.29 6.21 6.76
N PHE A 69 -13.02 6.65 6.75
CA PHE A 69 -12.35 7.12 5.54
C PHE A 69 -12.22 5.99 4.52
N VAL A 70 -11.72 4.82 4.93
CA VAL A 70 -11.54 3.64 4.07
C VAL A 70 -12.86 3.25 3.40
N GLU A 71 -13.94 3.13 4.18
CA GLU A 71 -15.27 2.77 3.68
C GLU A 71 -15.82 3.84 2.72
N SER A 72 -15.61 5.12 3.01
CA SER A 72 -16.04 6.21 2.12
C SER A 72 -15.30 6.18 0.78
N VAL A 73 -13.99 5.94 0.79
CA VAL A 73 -13.21 5.81 -0.44
C VAL A 73 -13.65 4.60 -1.25
N GLY A 74 -13.92 3.47 -0.59
CA GLY A 74 -14.43 2.27 -1.25
C GLY A 74 -15.81 2.48 -1.88
N ALA A 75 -16.68 3.24 -1.22
CA ALA A 75 -18.02 3.55 -1.75
C ALA A 75 -17.99 4.47 -2.99
N ASP A 76 -16.98 5.34 -3.07
CA ASP A 76 -16.81 6.27 -4.19
C ASP A 76 -16.06 5.65 -5.38
N ALA A 77 -15.31 4.55 -5.14
CA ALA A 77 -14.41 3.97 -6.14
C ALA A 77 -15.15 3.15 -7.21
N GLU A 78 -14.64 3.19 -8.42
CA GLU A 78 -15.12 2.39 -9.56
C GLU A 78 -14.06 1.39 -10.01
N PRO A 79 -14.43 0.10 -10.29
CA PRO A 79 -13.47 -0.90 -10.74
C PRO A 79 -12.68 -0.49 -12.00
N SER A 80 -13.30 0.31 -12.87
CA SER A 80 -12.71 0.82 -14.11
C SER A 80 -11.52 1.75 -13.91
N TRP A 81 -11.34 2.30 -12.71
CA TRP A 81 -10.20 3.16 -12.38
C TRP A 81 -8.88 2.38 -12.32
N PHE A 82 -8.95 1.08 -12.05
CA PHE A 82 -7.79 0.28 -11.72
C PHE A 82 -7.40 -0.67 -12.87
N PRO A 83 -6.29 -0.40 -13.60
CA PRO A 83 -5.83 -1.30 -14.64
C PRO A 83 -5.36 -2.64 -14.06
N THR A 84 -5.49 -3.70 -14.87
CA THR A 84 -5.12 -5.08 -14.51
C THR A 84 -3.96 -5.60 -15.38
N SER A 85 -3.20 -4.70 -15.99
CA SER A 85 -2.21 -5.05 -17.02
C SER A 85 -0.78 -5.22 -16.50
N GLY A 86 -0.58 -5.26 -15.19
CA GLY A 86 0.74 -5.39 -14.59
C GLY A 86 0.82 -6.50 -13.56
N LEU A 87 2.05 -6.75 -13.09
CA LEU A 87 2.35 -7.59 -11.95
C LEU A 87 2.44 -6.70 -10.70
N VAL A 88 1.72 -7.06 -9.65
CA VAL A 88 1.76 -6.44 -8.32
C VAL A 88 2.47 -7.42 -7.39
N HIS A 89 3.46 -6.93 -6.66
CA HIS A 89 4.10 -7.69 -5.57
C HIS A 89 3.12 -7.88 -4.40
N PHE A 90 2.29 -6.89 -4.17
CA PHE A 90 1.24 -6.80 -3.17
C PHE A 90 1.72 -6.57 -1.73
N ASP A 91 2.88 -7.06 -1.34
CA ASP A 91 3.46 -6.84 -0.01
C ASP A 91 4.84 -6.16 -0.09
N LEU A 92 4.96 -5.12 -0.93
CA LEU A 92 6.21 -4.39 -1.09
C LEU A 92 6.42 -3.42 0.07
N HIS A 93 7.36 -3.75 0.94
CA HIS A 93 7.82 -2.94 2.05
C HIS A 93 9.34 -3.05 2.23
N THR A 94 9.90 -2.25 3.13
CA THR A 94 11.36 -2.11 3.28
C THR A 94 12.08 -3.43 3.60
N ASP A 95 11.45 -4.36 4.34
CA ASP A 95 12.08 -5.63 4.71
C ASP A 95 12.13 -6.62 3.54
N ASN A 96 11.30 -6.41 2.50
CA ASN A 96 11.30 -7.22 1.27
C ASN A 96 12.26 -6.66 0.20
N VAL A 97 13.01 -5.62 0.52
CA VAL A 97 13.98 -4.98 -0.38
C VAL A 97 15.39 -5.28 0.07
N LEU A 98 16.17 -5.94 -0.80
CA LEU A 98 17.58 -6.24 -0.56
C LEU A 98 18.45 -5.18 -1.24
N ALA A 99 19.33 -4.55 -0.46
CA ALA A 99 20.27 -3.58 -0.97
C ALA A 99 21.63 -3.68 -0.27
N LEU A 100 22.68 -3.26 -0.97
CA LEU A 100 24.01 -3.11 -0.42
C LEU A 100 24.11 -1.83 0.44
N ASP A 101 25.21 -1.70 1.21
CA ASP A 101 25.44 -0.55 2.09
C ASP A 101 25.57 0.78 1.31
N ASP A 102 25.92 0.73 0.03
CA ASP A 102 25.98 1.88 -0.88
C ASP A 102 24.64 2.27 -1.51
N GLY A 103 23.56 1.55 -1.17
CA GLY A 103 22.22 1.77 -1.71
C GLY A 103 21.96 1.07 -3.06
N THR A 104 22.85 0.19 -3.52
CA THR A 104 22.61 -0.60 -4.73
C THR A 104 21.52 -1.64 -4.44
N LEU A 105 20.39 -1.57 -5.17
CA LEU A 105 19.33 -2.57 -5.13
C LEU A 105 19.84 -3.89 -5.69
N THR A 106 19.71 -4.98 -4.91
CA THR A 106 20.15 -6.33 -5.31
C THR A 106 19.00 -7.31 -5.50
N GLY A 107 17.82 -7.02 -4.98
CA GLY A 107 16.65 -7.88 -5.16
C GLY A 107 15.42 -7.40 -4.42
N ILE A 108 14.29 -7.95 -4.83
CA ILE A 108 13.01 -7.90 -4.13
C ILE A 108 12.62 -9.34 -3.87
N ILE A 109 12.25 -9.64 -2.63
CA ILE A 109 11.94 -11.00 -2.16
C ILE A 109 10.48 -11.09 -1.68
N ASP A 110 10.03 -12.30 -1.38
CA ASP A 110 8.70 -12.59 -0.83
C ASP A 110 7.55 -12.28 -1.80
N TRP A 111 7.61 -12.92 -2.95
CA TRP A 111 6.64 -12.80 -4.04
C TRP A 111 5.40 -13.69 -3.88
N GLU A 112 5.19 -14.30 -2.71
CA GLU A 112 4.08 -15.26 -2.52
C GLU A 112 2.70 -14.62 -2.69
N GLY A 113 2.58 -13.31 -2.39
CA GLY A 113 1.37 -12.51 -2.58
C GLY A 113 1.19 -11.94 -3.99
N ALA A 114 2.14 -12.17 -4.90
CA ALA A 114 2.14 -11.50 -6.20
C ALA A 114 0.94 -11.89 -7.07
N CYS A 115 0.34 -10.89 -7.70
CA CYS A 115 -0.86 -11.08 -8.52
C CYS A 115 -0.93 -10.12 -9.71
N ALA A 116 -1.86 -10.40 -10.63
CA ALA A 116 -2.20 -9.49 -11.72
C ALA A 116 -2.94 -8.26 -11.17
N GLY A 117 -2.49 -7.06 -11.53
CA GLY A 117 -3.09 -5.83 -11.06
C GLY A 117 -2.39 -4.59 -11.60
N ASP A 118 -2.54 -3.50 -10.90
CA ASP A 118 -1.85 -2.25 -11.19
C ASP A 118 -0.54 -2.16 -10.39
N HIS A 119 0.59 -2.29 -11.08
CA HIS A 119 1.92 -2.22 -10.47
C HIS A 119 2.15 -0.94 -9.64
N ARG A 120 1.44 0.16 -9.92
CA ARG A 120 1.53 1.43 -9.17
C ARG A 120 1.05 1.30 -7.72
N TYR A 121 0.25 0.27 -7.41
CA TYR A 121 -0.08 -0.08 -6.02
C TYR A 121 1.18 -0.29 -5.19
N ASP A 122 2.19 -0.98 -5.73
CA ASP A 122 3.44 -1.24 -5.02
C ASP A 122 4.26 0.04 -4.77
N LEU A 123 4.17 1.05 -5.66
CA LEU A 123 4.77 2.37 -5.41
C LEU A 123 4.14 3.03 -4.18
N VAL A 124 2.81 2.96 -4.07
CA VAL A 124 2.08 3.52 -2.92
C VAL A 124 2.36 2.72 -1.65
N ALA A 125 2.39 1.38 -1.73
CA ALA A 125 2.71 0.50 -0.60
C ALA A 125 4.12 0.81 -0.05
N TYR A 126 5.10 0.97 -0.93
CA TYR A 126 6.46 1.31 -0.58
C TYR A 126 6.58 2.72 0.01
N ALA A 127 5.90 3.71 -0.60
CA ALA A 127 5.85 5.07 -0.07
C ALA A 127 5.18 5.14 1.29
N PHE A 128 4.11 4.35 1.49
CA PHE A 128 3.43 4.23 2.78
C PHE A 128 4.37 3.68 3.85
N ASP A 129 5.16 2.66 3.54
CA ASP A 129 6.11 2.08 4.50
C ASP A 129 7.25 3.06 4.84
N LEU A 130 7.71 3.85 3.88
CA LEU A 130 8.73 4.89 4.05
C LEU A 130 8.18 6.22 4.62
N ASP A 131 6.86 6.35 4.84
CA ASP A 131 6.30 7.55 5.45
C ASP A 131 6.92 7.79 6.83
N GLY A 132 7.40 9.02 7.05
CA GLY A 132 8.23 9.36 8.23
C GLY A 132 9.74 9.48 7.90
N HIS A 133 10.19 9.00 6.73
CA HIS A 133 11.53 9.28 6.19
C HIS A 133 11.56 10.53 5.30
N GLY A 134 10.49 11.31 5.35
CA GLY A 134 10.35 12.61 4.70
C GLY A 134 9.42 12.62 3.50
N GLN A 135 8.94 13.83 3.18
CA GLN A 135 8.01 14.11 2.07
C GLN A 135 8.55 13.64 0.69
N GLN A 136 9.86 13.49 0.56
CA GLN A 136 10.53 13.25 -0.72
C GLN A 136 10.05 12.00 -1.49
N ILE A 137 9.61 10.94 -0.78
CA ILE A 137 9.09 9.75 -1.45
C ILE A 137 7.74 10.04 -2.13
N TRP A 138 6.85 10.74 -1.44
CA TRP A 138 5.54 11.09 -1.97
C TRP A 138 5.64 12.04 -3.15
N ASP A 139 6.56 13.02 -3.13
CA ASP A 139 6.80 13.95 -4.24
C ASP A 139 7.21 13.20 -5.54
N ARG A 140 7.75 11.99 -5.42
CA ARG A 140 8.14 11.13 -6.55
C ARG A 140 7.05 10.17 -6.98
N VAL A 141 6.25 9.67 -6.05
CA VAL A 141 5.19 8.67 -6.32
C VAL A 141 3.91 9.32 -6.81
N GLU A 142 3.50 10.44 -6.22
CA GLU A 142 2.26 11.15 -6.60
C GLU A 142 2.12 11.45 -8.10
N PRO A 143 3.16 11.93 -8.80
CA PRO A 143 3.04 12.21 -10.23
C PRO A 143 2.84 10.96 -11.10
N LEU A 144 3.05 9.76 -10.55
CA LEU A 144 2.98 8.48 -11.27
C LEU A 144 1.62 7.78 -11.11
N VAL A 145 0.77 8.27 -10.21
CA VAL A 145 -0.50 7.63 -9.86
C VAL A 145 -1.62 8.66 -9.93
N GLU A 146 -2.70 8.35 -10.63
CA GLU A 146 -3.84 9.26 -10.72
C GLU A 146 -4.44 9.53 -9.32
N PRO A 147 -4.88 10.77 -9.02
CA PRO A 147 -5.28 11.16 -7.65
C PRO A 147 -6.33 10.27 -7.01
N HIS A 148 -7.34 9.82 -7.76
CA HIS A 148 -8.39 8.94 -7.26
C HIS A 148 -7.86 7.52 -6.92
N MET A 149 -6.93 7.00 -7.73
CA MET A 149 -6.27 5.72 -7.46
C MET A 149 -5.31 5.82 -6.28
N LEU A 150 -4.54 6.92 -6.22
CA LEU A 150 -3.63 7.19 -5.10
C LEU A 150 -4.40 7.21 -3.78
N ARG A 151 -5.55 7.91 -3.73
CA ARG A 151 -6.44 7.95 -2.57
C ARG A 151 -6.92 6.55 -2.17
N ALA A 152 -7.35 5.74 -3.13
CA ALA A 152 -7.79 4.37 -2.89
C ALA A 152 -6.67 3.46 -2.38
N TYR A 153 -5.47 3.55 -2.96
CA TYR A 153 -4.32 2.75 -2.53
C TYR A 153 -3.81 3.17 -1.15
N VAL A 154 -3.81 4.48 -0.84
CA VAL A 154 -3.49 4.97 0.51
C VAL A 154 -4.51 4.46 1.53
N ALA A 155 -5.81 4.50 1.22
CA ALA A 155 -6.87 3.95 2.08
C ALA A 155 -6.68 2.45 2.32
N HIS A 156 -6.37 1.69 1.25
CA HIS A 156 -6.12 0.27 1.33
C HIS A 156 -4.90 -0.06 2.22
N MET A 157 -3.80 0.69 2.09
CA MET A 157 -2.63 0.51 2.94
C MET A 157 -2.89 0.94 4.39
N ALA A 158 -3.66 2.01 4.62
CA ALA A 158 -4.06 2.43 5.96
C ALA A 158 -4.86 1.33 6.68
N LEU A 159 -5.81 0.69 5.98
CA LEU A 159 -6.55 -0.45 6.52
C LEU A 159 -5.61 -1.60 6.86
N ARG A 160 -4.85 -2.10 5.86
CA ARG A 160 -3.97 -3.27 6.02
C ARG A 160 -2.98 -3.12 7.17
N ARG A 161 -2.23 -2.00 7.18
CA ARG A 161 -1.16 -1.79 8.17
C ARG A 161 -1.70 -1.53 9.57
N THR A 162 -2.85 -0.87 9.70
CA THR A 162 -3.49 -0.65 11.00
C THR A 162 -4.09 -1.94 11.54
N ASP A 163 -4.83 -2.70 10.71
CA ASP A 163 -5.38 -4.00 11.09
C ASP A 163 -4.28 -4.98 11.52
N TRP A 164 -3.23 -5.10 10.70
CA TRP A 164 -2.11 -5.99 11.01
C TRP A 164 -1.45 -5.64 12.34
N ALA A 165 -1.20 -4.36 12.60
CA ALA A 165 -0.64 -3.91 13.87
C ALA A 165 -1.57 -4.24 15.04
N ILE A 166 -2.86 -3.95 14.94
CA ILE A 166 -3.84 -4.23 16.00
C ILE A 166 -3.85 -5.71 16.36
N ARG A 167 -3.78 -6.61 15.37
CA ARG A 167 -3.91 -8.05 15.61
C ARG A 167 -2.61 -8.74 15.98
N HIS A 168 -1.47 -8.26 15.50
CA HIS A 168 -0.21 -9.00 15.58
C HIS A 168 0.94 -8.22 16.23
N HIS A 169 0.91 -6.87 16.20
CA HIS A 169 2.00 -6.02 16.66
C HIS A 169 1.45 -4.82 17.44
N PRO A 170 0.84 -5.03 18.63
CA PRO A 170 0.18 -3.97 19.40
C PRO A 170 1.12 -2.81 19.76
N GLU A 171 2.43 -3.06 19.85
CA GLU A 171 3.46 -2.05 20.06
C GLU A 171 3.60 -1.06 18.90
N ASP A 172 3.25 -1.48 17.68
CA ASP A 172 3.31 -0.65 16.48
C ASP A 172 2.03 0.15 16.21
N VAL A 173 0.93 -0.14 16.90
CA VAL A 173 -0.37 0.51 16.65
C VAL A 173 -0.30 2.03 16.73
N PRO A 174 0.34 2.66 17.72
CA PRO A 174 0.43 4.13 17.76
C PRO A 174 1.08 4.70 16.50
N ARG A 175 2.17 4.09 16.05
CA ARG A 175 2.92 4.50 14.85
C ARG A 175 2.07 4.37 13.58
N GLN A 176 1.32 3.26 13.44
CA GLN A 176 0.46 3.06 12.27
C GLN A 176 -0.74 4.00 12.25
N LEU A 177 -1.35 4.29 13.40
CA LEU A 177 -2.41 5.28 13.52
C LEU A 177 -1.91 6.68 13.15
N ASP A 178 -0.76 7.10 13.69
CA ASP A 178 -0.16 8.41 13.38
C ASP A 178 0.15 8.55 11.87
N ARG A 179 0.66 7.49 11.26
CA ARG A 179 0.95 7.43 9.82
C ARG A 179 -0.33 7.53 8.99
N ALA A 180 -1.32 6.69 9.29
CA ALA A 180 -2.58 6.70 8.59
C ALA A 180 -3.26 8.07 8.68
N GLU A 181 -3.37 8.66 9.87
CA GLU A 181 -3.98 9.98 10.06
C GLU A 181 -3.28 11.08 9.25
N ARG A 182 -1.94 11.14 9.24
CA ARG A 182 -1.21 12.11 8.39
C ARG A 182 -1.55 11.97 6.91
N LEU A 183 -1.68 10.73 6.43
CA LEU A 183 -1.99 10.47 5.03
C LEU A 183 -3.48 10.73 4.72
N LEU A 184 -4.37 10.49 5.68
CA LEU A 184 -5.77 10.91 5.58
C LEU A 184 -5.88 12.44 5.48
N ASP A 185 -5.14 13.18 6.30
CA ASP A 185 -5.13 14.67 6.25
C ASP A 185 -4.64 15.17 4.88
N ARG A 186 -3.73 14.44 4.24
CA ARG A 186 -3.17 14.79 2.92
C ARG A 186 -4.09 14.42 1.76
N TYR A 187 -4.75 13.26 1.82
CA TYR A 187 -5.51 12.69 0.68
C TYR A 187 -7.01 12.55 0.95
N GLY A 188 -7.47 12.94 2.12
CA GLY A 188 -8.86 12.78 2.55
C GLY A 188 -9.82 13.87 2.11
N ALA A 189 -9.31 14.96 1.49
CA ALA A 189 -10.12 16.11 1.05
C ALA A 189 -10.71 15.89 -0.34
#